data_ac526d2f9d74ec73cf1c92eb9617bdf2
#
_entry.id   ac526d2f9d74ec73cf1c92eb9617bdf2
#
_cell.length_a   1.000
_cell.length_b   1.000
_cell.length_c   1.000
_cell.angle_alpha   90.00
_cell.angle_beta   90.00
_cell.angle_gamma   90.00
#
_symmetry.space_group_name_H-M   'P 1'
#
loop_
_entity.id
_entity.type
_entity.pdbx_description
1 polymer ?
#
loop_
_entity_poly.entity_id
_entity_poly.type
_entity_poly.pdbx_seq_one_letter_code
_entity_poly.pdbx_strand_id
1 'polypeptide(L)'
;AGFKMAILTAKHHDGFCLWQTETTEYCVRNSPWKGGKGDVVRELSEACKEFGMEFGVYLSPWDRNAECYGDSPAYNAFFIRQLTELLTKYGRVSEVWFDGACAEGPNGRRQVYDWPAILKTIHTLQPDAVTAIMGDDVRWVGNEGGVGRETEWSVTAFTPESYERAACQNNNLRITGMSKDLGSRELLAKAQEVFWYPSEVDVSIRPGWFYHSYQDTQVRSLENLVDIYY
;
A
#
# COMPACT_ATOMS: atom_id res chain seq x y z
N ALA A 1 -7.54 19.41 -11.59
CA ALA A 1 -8.03 19.18 -10.22
C ALA A 1 -6.93 19.18 -9.15
N GLY A 2 -5.66 19.30 -9.50
CA GLY A 2 -4.55 19.40 -8.53
C GLY A 2 -3.94 18.10 -8.08
N PHE A 3 -4.51 16.95 -8.40
CA PHE A 3 -3.89 15.65 -8.15
C PHE A 3 -2.53 15.54 -8.83
N LYS A 4 -1.55 15.00 -8.12
CA LYS A 4 -0.17 14.85 -8.61
C LYS A 4 0.18 13.39 -8.89
N MET A 5 -0.49 12.46 -8.24
CA MET A 5 -0.24 11.03 -8.31
C MET A 5 -1.54 10.25 -8.35
N ALA A 6 -1.52 9.10 -9.01
CA ALA A 6 -2.56 8.08 -8.90
C ALA A 6 -1.92 6.75 -8.53
N ILE A 7 -2.41 6.13 -7.46
CA ILE A 7 -1.98 4.82 -7.00
C ILE A 7 -3.10 3.83 -7.29
N LEU A 8 -2.82 2.82 -8.12
CA LEU A 8 -3.80 1.82 -8.49
C LEU A 8 -3.78 0.64 -7.54
N THR A 9 -4.93 0.26 -7.01
CA THR A 9 -5.11 -1.05 -6.38
C THR A 9 -4.99 -2.14 -7.46
N ALA A 10 -3.75 -2.58 -7.72
CA ALA A 10 -3.48 -3.58 -8.74
C ALA A 10 -3.95 -4.98 -8.32
N LYS A 11 -3.86 -5.29 -7.02
CA LYS A 11 -4.44 -6.49 -6.40
C LYS A 11 -4.87 -6.17 -4.98
N HIS A 12 -6.12 -6.43 -4.63
CA HIS A 12 -6.62 -6.35 -3.25
C HIS A 12 -6.54 -7.70 -2.54
N HIS A 13 -7.08 -7.80 -1.32
CA HIS A 13 -7.05 -9.03 -0.49
C HIS A 13 -7.73 -10.24 -1.12
N ASP A 14 -8.62 -10.04 -2.09
CA ASP A 14 -9.28 -11.12 -2.84
C ASP A 14 -8.33 -11.85 -3.80
N GLY A 15 -7.15 -11.28 -4.06
CA GLY A 15 -6.12 -11.87 -4.91
C GLY A 15 -6.32 -11.66 -6.42
N PHE A 16 -7.40 -10.94 -6.86
CA PHE A 16 -7.63 -10.69 -8.28
C PHE A 16 -6.65 -9.66 -8.83
N CYS A 17 -5.90 -10.05 -9.85
CA CYS A 17 -4.89 -9.19 -10.46
C CYS A 17 -5.45 -8.38 -11.63
N LEU A 18 -5.33 -7.06 -11.58
CA LEU A 18 -5.81 -6.13 -12.61
C LEU A 18 -4.84 -5.98 -13.79
N TRP A 19 -3.83 -6.84 -13.91
CA TRP A 19 -2.85 -6.87 -15.00
C TRP A 19 -2.68 -8.28 -15.56
N GLN A 20 -1.98 -8.37 -16.69
CA GLN A 20 -1.68 -9.62 -17.38
C GLN A 20 -0.53 -10.36 -16.64
N THR A 21 -0.81 -10.85 -15.43
CA THR A 21 0.18 -11.58 -14.64
C THR A 21 0.42 -12.99 -15.16
N GLU A 22 1.63 -13.49 -15.00
CA GLU A 22 2.00 -14.88 -15.25
C GLU A 22 1.96 -15.75 -13.99
N THR A 23 1.64 -15.13 -12.82
CA THR A 23 1.73 -15.81 -11.54
C THR A 23 0.46 -16.55 -11.14
N THR A 24 -0.69 -16.15 -11.66
CA THR A 24 -1.99 -16.74 -11.36
C THR A 24 -2.96 -16.61 -12.53
N GLU A 25 -3.90 -17.54 -12.62
CA GLU A 25 -5.03 -17.45 -13.55
C GLU A 25 -6.14 -16.50 -13.04
N TYR A 26 -6.11 -16.10 -11.77
CA TYR A 26 -7.10 -15.18 -11.19
C TYR A 26 -6.74 -13.73 -11.49
N CYS A 27 -6.98 -13.34 -12.75
CA CYS A 27 -6.61 -12.03 -13.27
C CYS A 27 -7.50 -11.61 -14.45
N VAL A 28 -7.32 -10.39 -14.92
CA VAL A 28 -8.08 -9.78 -16.04
C VAL A 28 -8.04 -10.59 -17.33
N ARG A 29 -7.01 -11.40 -17.56
CA ARG A 29 -6.91 -12.30 -18.72
C ARG A 29 -8.10 -13.27 -18.80
N ASN A 30 -8.57 -13.73 -17.66
CA ASN A 30 -9.68 -14.69 -17.57
C ASN A 30 -11.03 -14.01 -17.29
N SER A 31 -11.09 -12.70 -17.41
CA SER A 31 -12.34 -11.93 -17.35
C SER A 31 -12.92 -11.70 -18.76
N PRO A 32 -14.23 -11.42 -18.89
CA PRO A 32 -14.82 -11.07 -20.17
C PRO A 32 -14.42 -9.66 -20.65
N TRP A 33 -13.83 -8.85 -19.77
CA TRP A 33 -13.46 -7.48 -20.09
C TRP A 33 -12.42 -7.42 -21.21
N LYS A 34 -12.72 -6.66 -22.26
CA LYS A 34 -11.90 -6.55 -23.48
C LYS A 34 -11.51 -7.91 -24.09
N GLY A 35 -12.37 -8.94 -23.88
CA GLY A 35 -12.08 -10.30 -24.35
C GLY A 35 -10.81 -10.90 -23.74
N GLY A 36 -10.51 -10.61 -22.48
CA GLY A 36 -9.33 -11.07 -21.76
C GLY A 36 -8.02 -10.33 -22.10
N LYS A 37 -8.09 -9.29 -22.95
CA LYS A 37 -6.90 -8.51 -23.36
C LYS A 37 -6.71 -7.21 -22.58
N GLY A 38 -7.58 -6.93 -21.60
CA GLY A 38 -7.50 -5.74 -20.78
C GLY A 38 -6.31 -5.78 -19.82
N ASP A 39 -5.77 -4.61 -19.49
CA ASP A 39 -4.71 -4.43 -18.51
C ASP A 39 -4.90 -3.05 -17.87
N VAL A 40 -5.56 -3.04 -16.71
CA VAL A 40 -5.92 -1.79 -16.02
C VAL A 40 -4.67 -1.05 -15.55
N VAL A 41 -3.65 -1.79 -15.14
CA VAL A 41 -2.37 -1.22 -14.68
C VAL A 41 -1.70 -0.46 -15.83
N ARG A 42 -1.67 -1.06 -17.01
CA ARG A 42 -1.12 -0.42 -18.22
C ARG A 42 -1.90 0.82 -18.62
N GLU A 43 -3.21 0.70 -18.68
CA GLU A 43 -4.05 1.82 -19.09
C GLU A 43 -3.90 3.03 -18.16
N LEU A 44 -3.82 2.80 -16.85
CA LEU A 44 -3.60 3.90 -15.91
C LEU A 44 -2.16 4.44 -15.98
N SER A 45 -1.14 3.59 -16.09
CA SER A 45 0.25 4.05 -16.20
C SER A 45 0.49 4.91 -17.43
N GLU A 46 -0.12 4.53 -18.57
CA GLU A 46 -0.06 5.30 -19.82
C GLU A 46 -0.82 6.64 -19.69
N ALA A 47 -1.99 6.64 -19.05
CA ALA A 47 -2.74 7.86 -18.79
C ALA A 47 -1.97 8.80 -17.84
N CYS A 48 -1.39 8.28 -16.77
CA CYS A 48 -0.55 9.09 -15.87
C CYS A 48 0.60 9.76 -16.63
N LYS A 49 1.27 9.00 -17.49
CA LYS A 49 2.35 9.54 -18.33
C LYS A 49 1.84 10.64 -19.29
N GLU A 50 0.69 10.42 -19.91
CA GLU A 50 0.09 11.41 -20.83
C GLU A 50 -0.27 12.71 -20.13
N PHE A 51 -0.83 12.62 -18.92
CA PHE A 51 -1.29 13.80 -18.17
C PHE A 51 -0.23 14.36 -17.20
N GLY A 52 0.99 13.86 -17.20
CA GLY A 52 2.07 14.35 -16.35
C GLY A 52 1.82 14.10 -14.86
N MET A 53 1.16 12.99 -14.53
CA MET A 53 0.94 12.53 -13.17
C MET A 53 1.95 11.44 -12.79
N GLU A 54 2.31 11.40 -11.52
CA GLU A 54 3.06 10.26 -10.97
C GLU A 54 2.15 9.02 -10.89
N PHE A 55 2.76 7.86 -11.09
CA PHE A 55 2.05 6.57 -11.06
C PHE A 55 2.57 5.71 -9.93
N GLY A 56 1.67 5.14 -9.14
CA GLY A 56 1.97 4.18 -8.09
C GLY A 56 1.10 2.94 -8.17
N VAL A 57 1.48 1.91 -7.43
CA VAL A 57 0.75 0.65 -7.36
C VAL A 57 0.51 0.25 -5.91
N TYR A 58 -0.71 -0.18 -5.61
CA TYR A 58 -1.06 -0.89 -4.39
C TYR A 58 -1.06 -2.39 -4.69
N LEU A 59 -0.30 -3.14 -3.94
CA LEU A 59 -0.28 -4.60 -4.00
C LEU A 59 -0.54 -5.18 -2.62
N SER A 60 -1.73 -5.75 -2.39
CA SER A 60 -2.06 -6.35 -1.10
C SER A 60 -1.11 -7.49 -0.74
N PRO A 61 -0.44 -7.42 0.41
CA PRO A 61 0.33 -8.55 0.93
C PRO A 61 -0.57 -9.71 1.35
N TRP A 62 -1.76 -9.43 1.86
CA TRP A 62 -2.74 -10.46 2.15
C TRP A 62 -3.41 -10.94 0.88
N ASP A 63 -3.47 -12.26 0.69
CA ASP A 63 -4.06 -12.88 -0.49
C ASP A 63 -4.97 -14.04 -0.06
N ARG A 64 -6.27 -13.85 -0.26
CA ARG A 64 -7.30 -14.82 0.12
C ARG A 64 -7.59 -15.86 -0.96
N ASN A 65 -6.88 -15.78 -2.09
CA ASN A 65 -7.02 -16.70 -3.21
C ASN A 65 -5.79 -17.60 -3.41
N ALA A 66 -4.59 -17.09 -3.16
CA ALA A 66 -3.37 -17.86 -3.41
C ALA A 66 -3.26 -19.06 -2.47
N GLU A 67 -3.26 -20.28 -3.04
CA GLU A 67 -3.14 -21.52 -2.29
C GLU A 67 -1.84 -21.62 -1.47
N CYS A 68 -0.77 -20.98 -1.96
CA CYS A 68 0.51 -20.94 -1.26
C CYS A 68 0.57 -19.90 -0.12
N TYR A 69 -0.47 -19.08 0.08
CA TYR A 69 -0.49 -18.13 1.19
C TYR A 69 -0.41 -18.89 2.53
N GLY A 70 0.52 -18.44 3.39
CA GLY A 70 0.81 -19.12 4.67
C GLY A 70 1.85 -20.26 4.57
N ASP A 71 2.27 -20.65 3.36
CA ASP A 71 3.56 -21.28 3.11
C ASP A 71 4.55 -20.14 2.82
N SER A 72 5.20 -19.66 3.88
CA SER A 72 5.91 -18.40 3.81
C SER A 72 7.02 -18.35 2.76
N PRO A 73 7.86 -19.35 2.55
CA PRO A 73 8.84 -19.35 1.46
C PRO A 73 8.18 -19.30 0.07
N ALA A 74 7.16 -20.12 -0.15
CA ALA A 74 6.48 -20.19 -1.44
C ALA A 74 5.72 -18.90 -1.76
N TYR A 75 4.99 -18.35 -0.77
CA TYR A 75 4.24 -17.12 -0.97
C TYR A 75 5.15 -15.89 -1.11
N ASN A 76 6.23 -15.78 -0.35
CA ASN A 76 7.19 -14.68 -0.53
C ASN A 76 7.78 -14.69 -1.95
N ALA A 77 8.11 -15.85 -2.49
CA ALA A 77 8.58 -15.96 -3.87
C ALA A 77 7.48 -15.59 -4.88
N PHE A 78 6.24 -16.00 -4.64
CA PHE A 78 5.08 -15.63 -5.46
C PHE A 78 4.83 -14.13 -5.44
N PHE A 79 4.80 -13.52 -4.26
CA PHE A 79 4.57 -12.09 -4.08
C PHE A 79 5.66 -11.23 -4.74
N ILE A 80 6.93 -11.61 -4.57
CA ILE A 80 8.06 -10.93 -5.21
C ILE A 80 7.98 -11.03 -6.73
N ARG A 81 7.52 -12.14 -7.30
CA ARG A 81 7.29 -12.23 -8.76
C ARG A 81 6.21 -11.27 -9.22
N GLN A 82 5.07 -11.17 -8.53
CA GLN A 82 4.01 -10.21 -8.83
C GLN A 82 4.53 -8.77 -8.76
N LEU A 83 5.26 -8.46 -7.70
CA LEU A 83 5.88 -7.15 -7.52
C LEU A 83 6.89 -6.85 -8.65
N THR A 84 7.71 -7.81 -9.03
CA THR A 84 8.67 -7.67 -10.14
C THR A 84 7.96 -7.36 -11.46
N GLU A 85 6.85 -8.03 -11.75
CA GLU A 85 6.05 -7.71 -12.94
C GLU A 85 5.58 -6.25 -12.94
N LEU A 86 5.03 -5.79 -11.82
CA LEU A 86 4.54 -4.42 -11.67
C LEU A 86 5.65 -3.37 -11.79
N LEU A 87 6.83 -3.66 -11.25
CA LEU A 87 7.96 -2.74 -11.24
C LEU A 87 8.79 -2.73 -12.55
N THR A 88 8.55 -3.70 -13.45
CA THR A 88 9.36 -3.80 -14.69
C THR A 88 8.56 -3.60 -15.98
N LYS A 89 7.23 -3.80 -15.94
CA LYS A 89 6.41 -3.81 -17.16
C LYS A 89 5.67 -2.49 -17.45
N TYR A 90 5.61 -1.55 -16.49
CA TYR A 90 4.73 -0.38 -16.54
C TYR A 90 5.45 0.97 -16.46
N GLY A 91 6.76 0.99 -16.68
CA GLY A 91 7.57 2.20 -16.64
C GLY A 91 7.94 2.61 -15.22
N ARG A 92 8.08 3.92 -15.01
CA ARG A 92 8.42 4.45 -13.69
C ARG A 92 7.26 4.28 -12.72
N VAL A 93 7.54 3.71 -11.57
CA VAL A 93 6.63 3.60 -10.43
C VAL A 93 7.16 4.51 -9.32
N SER A 94 6.36 5.48 -8.90
CA SER A 94 6.78 6.49 -7.91
C SER A 94 6.46 6.08 -6.49
N GLU A 95 5.46 5.20 -6.31
CA GLU A 95 5.09 4.69 -5.01
C GLU A 95 4.60 3.25 -5.08
N VAL A 96 5.02 2.45 -4.10
CA VAL A 96 4.49 1.10 -3.85
C VAL A 96 3.78 1.11 -2.49
N TRP A 97 2.49 0.89 -2.54
CA TRP A 97 1.62 0.93 -1.37
C TRP A 97 1.23 -0.47 -0.92
N PHE A 98 1.48 -0.80 0.33
CA PHE A 98 1.17 -2.08 0.93
C PHE A 98 0.16 -1.93 2.06
N ASP A 99 -0.94 -2.67 1.97
CA ASP A 99 -1.92 -2.75 3.05
C ASP A 99 -1.36 -3.46 4.27
N GLY A 100 -1.65 -2.94 5.46
CA GLY A 100 -1.26 -3.55 6.73
C GLY A 100 -2.19 -4.68 7.17
N ALA A 101 -3.36 -4.81 6.56
CA ALA A 101 -4.28 -5.88 6.90
C ALA A 101 -3.72 -7.25 6.50
N CYS A 102 -3.74 -8.18 7.44
CA CYS A 102 -3.33 -9.56 7.21
C CYS A 102 -4.08 -10.49 8.15
N ALA A 103 -4.51 -11.64 7.61
CA ALA A 103 -5.16 -12.70 8.36
C ALA A 103 -4.77 -14.06 7.78
N GLU A 104 -5.56 -15.08 8.05
CA GLU A 104 -5.37 -16.41 7.48
C GLU A 104 -5.69 -16.41 5.97
N GLY A 105 -4.98 -17.24 5.24
CA GLY A 105 -5.28 -17.57 3.85
C GLY A 105 -6.29 -18.69 3.69
N PRO A 106 -6.50 -19.16 2.44
CA PRO A 106 -7.45 -20.24 2.14
C PRO A 106 -7.17 -21.54 2.92
N ASN A 107 -5.92 -21.76 3.29
CA ASN A 107 -5.47 -22.94 4.04
C ASN A 107 -5.50 -22.76 5.57
N GLY A 108 -6.05 -21.65 6.07
CA GLY A 108 -6.12 -21.31 7.49
C GLY A 108 -4.79 -20.94 8.15
N ARG A 109 -3.75 -20.71 7.35
CA ARG A 109 -2.43 -20.32 7.85
C ARG A 109 -2.19 -18.82 7.69
N ARG A 110 -1.39 -18.28 8.60
CA ARG A 110 -0.88 -16.90 8.50
C ARG A 110 0.43 -16.88 7.75
N GLN A 111 0.63 -15.84 6.98
CA GLN A 111 1.86 -15.58 6.24
C GLN A 111 2.89 -14.87 7.14
N VAL A 112 4.15 -15.25 6.97
CA VAL A 112 5.32 -14.49 7.45
C VAL A 112 5.99 -13.87 6.23
N TYR A 113 5.96 -12.53 6.13
CA TYR A 113 6.51 -11.81 4.98
C TYR A 113 8.01 -11.58 5.14
N ASP A 114 8.74 -11.76 4.06
CA ASP A 114 10.15 -11.38 3.96
C ASP A 114 10.26 -9.91 3.49
N TRP A 115 9.93 -8.99 4.40
CA TRP A 115 9.98 -7.56 4.12
C TRP A 115 11.35 -7.09 3.64
N PRO A 116 12.48 -7.56 4.21
CA PRO A 116 13.80 -7.19 3.69
C PRO A 116 13.98 -7.53 2.21
N ALA A 117 13.56 -8.72 1.77
CA ALA A 117 13.64 -9.12 0.37
C ALA A 117 12.66 -8.32 -0.52
N ILE A 118 11.45 -8.04 -0.02
CA ILE A 118 10.43 -7.24 -0.71
C ILE A 118 10.95 -5.82 -0.95
N LEU A 119 11.39 -5.12 0.10
CA LEU A 119 11.92 -3.76 0.01
C LEU A 119 13.17 -3.69 -0.87
N LYS A 120 14.09 -4.64 -0.72
CA LYS A 120 15.26 -4.74 -1.59
C LYS A 120 14.88 -4.86 -3.07
N THR A 121 13.83 -5.62 -3.38
CA THR A 121 13.33 -5.75 -4.77
C THR A 121 12.87 -4.41 -5.30
N ILE A 122 12.10 -3.65 -4.53
CA ILE A 122 11.61 -2.32 -4.91
C ILE A 122 12.80 -1.38 -5.18
N HIS A 123 13.66 -1.20 -4.20
CA HIS A 123 14.79 -0.27 -4.31
C HIS A 123 15.82 -0.67 -5.40
N THR A 124 15.84 -1.96 -5.79
CA THR A 124 16.67 -2.42 -6.91
C THR A 124 16.05 -2.08 -8.26
N LEU A 125 14.73 -2.28 -8.40
CA LEU A 125 14.05 -2.12 -9.69
C LEU A 125 13.53 -0.70 -9.92
N GLN A 126 13.18 0.01 -8.86
CA GLN A 126 12.66 1.38 -8.86
C GLN A 126 13.32 2.16 -7.71
N PRO A 127 14.58 2.58 -7.85
CA PRO A 127 15.35 3.17 -6.73
C PRO A 127 14.78 4.48 -6.19
N ASP A 128 13.97 5.18 -6.98
CA ASP A 128 13.31 6.44 -6.59
C ASP A 128 11.89 6.21 -6.05
N ALA A 129 11.39 4.97 -6.03
CA ALA A 129 10.06 4.68 -5.54
C ALA A 129 9.99 4.78 -4.02
N VAL A 130 8.93 5.42 -3.54
CA VAL A 130 8.58 5.50 -2.12
C VAL A 130 7.78 4.26 -1.73
N THR A 131 8.03 3.73 -0.54
CA THR A 131 7.27 2.61 0.04
C THR A 131 6.35 3.12 1.13
N ALA A 132 5.06 2.83 1.01
CA ALA A 132 4.05 3.34 1.92
C ALA A 132 3.37 2.22 2.73
N ILE A 133 3.04 2.56 3.95
CA ILE A 133 2.32 1.82 4.98
C ILE A 133 3.14 0.67 5.55
N MET A 134 3.38 -0.40 4.79
CA MET A 134 4.25 -1.51 5.20
C MET A 134 5.68 -1.31 4.66
N GLY A 135 6.12 -0.08 4.54
CA GLY A 135 7.43 0.29 4.02
C GLY A 135 8.22 1.14 5.01
N ASP A 136 9.35 1.62 4.54
CA ASP A 136 10.32 2.37 5.32
C ASP A 136 10.33 3.88 5.03
N ASP A 137 9.49 4.35 4.09
CA ASP A 137 9.48 5.75 3.71
C ASP A 137 8.29 6.52 4.27
N VAL A 138 7.09 5.93 4.27
CA VAL A 138 5.85 6.58 4.69
C VAL A 138 5.05 5.66 5.60
N ARG A 139 4.65 6.17 6.76
CA ARG A 139 3.78 5.46 7.70
C ARG A 139 2.32 5.83 7.50
N TRP A 140 1.44 4.97 7.93
CA TRP A 140 0.01 5.26 8.03
C TRP A 140 -0.30 6.09 9.28
N VAL A 141 -1.20 7.05 9.18
CA VAL A 141 -1.62 7.89 10.31
C VAL A 141 -2.36 7.13 11.42
N GLY A 142 -2.86 5.92 11.12
CA GLY A 142 -3.48 5.04 12.08
C GLY A 142 -5.01 5.07 12.11
N ASN A 143 -5.65 5.75 11.16
CA ASN A 143 -7.10 5.74 10.97
C ASN A 143 -7.45 6.02 9.51
N GLU A 144 -8.67 5.65 9.11
CA GLU A 144 -9.22 5.85 7.76
C GLU A 144 -10.21 7.03 7.72
N GLY A 145 -10.17 7.88 8.71
CA GLY A 145 -11.10 9.00 8.86
C GLY A 145 -10.60 10.32 8.28
N GLY A 146 -9.35 10.36 7.86
CA GLY A 146 -8.70 11.60 7.42
C GLY A 146 -8.27 12.49 8.58
N VAL A 147 -7.96 11.93 9.75
CA VAL A 147 -7.63 12.69 10.95
C VAL A 147 -6.15 12.53 11.28
N GLY A 148 -5.40 13.60 11.09
CA GLY A 148 -4.05 13.75 11.64
C GLY A 148 -4.07 14.29 13.07
N ARG A 149 -2.95 14.19 13.78
CA ARG A 149 -2.75 14.78 15.10
C ARG A 149 -2.04 16.12 14.96
N GLU A 150 -2.22 17.03 15.90
CA GLU A 150 -1.52 18.33 15.91
C GLU A 150 0.01 18.19 15.88
N THR A 151 0.52 17.07 16.33
CA THR A 151 1.95 16.74 16.38
C THR A 151 2.31 15.60 15.41
N GLU A 152 1.64 15.50 14.28
CA GLU A 152 1.92 14.52 13.21
C GLU A 152 3.16 14.92 12.39
N TRP A 153 4.28 15.06 13.08
CA TRP A 153 5.55 15.44 12.47
C TRP A 153 6.15 14.34 11.63
N SER A 154 6.88 14.71 10.59
CA SER A 154 7.63 13.76 9.78
C SER A 154 8.83 13.17 10.51
N VAL A 155 9.32 13.84 11.56
CA VAL A 155 10.35 13.30 12.44
C VAL A 155 9.68 12.48 13.54
N THR A 156 10.03 11.21 13.64
CA THR A 156 9.45 10.27 14.61
C THR A 156 10.50 9.64 15.50
N ALA A 157 10.11 9.32 16.74
CA ALA A 157 10.95 8.65 17.70
C ALA A 157 10.86 7.12 17.51
N PHE A 158 11.74 6.59 16.69
CA PHE A 158 11.92 5.16 16.53
C PHE A 158 13.33 4.75 16.94
N THR A 159 13.48 3.51 17.36
CA THR A 159 14.79 2.88 17.34
C THR A 159 14.94 2.05 16.08
N PRO A 160 16.15 1.87 15.52
CA PRO A 160 16.39 0.98 14.41
C PRO A 160 15.83 -0.42 14.63
N GLU A 161 15.97 -0.95 15.84
CA GLU A 161 15.42 -2.25 16.22
C GLU A 161 13.90 -2.29 16.16
N SER A 162 13.22 -1.23 16.59
CA SER A 162 11.77 -1.12 16.48
C SER A 162 11.33 -1.07 15.04
N TYR A 163 12.06 -0.35 14.22
CA TYR A 163 11.82 -0.22 12.79
C TYR A 163 11.98 -1.57 12.06
N GLU A 164 13.11 -2.26 12.24
CA GLU A 164 13.34 -3.57 11.62
C GLU A 164 12.29 -4.60 12.02
N ARG A 165 11.95 -4.63 13.32
CA ARG A 165 10.90 -5.50 13.82
C ARG A 165 9.57 -5.18 13.18
N ALA A 166 9.32 -3.94 13.01
CA ALA A 166 8.15 -3.42 12.39
C ALA A 166 8.06 -3.87 10.92
N ALA A 167 9.03 -3.56 10.14
CA ALA A 167 9.11 -3.89 8.74
C ALA A 167 9.09 -5.40 8.46
N CYS A 168 9.53 -6.21 9.41
CA CYS A 168 9.62 -7.66 9.27
C CYS A 168 8.45 -8.44 9.83
N GLN A 169 7.50 -7.81 10.50
CA GLN A 169 6.35 -8.51 11.07
C GLN A 169 5.15 -8.47 10.14
N ASN A 170 4.35 -9.54 10.16
CA ASN A 170 3.09 -9.61 9.42
C ASN A 170 2.11 -8.52 9.78
N ASN A 171 2.27 -7.96 10.91
CA ASN A 171 1.36 -7.04 11.50
C ASN A 171 2.14 -5.87 12.07
N ASN A 172 2.64 -5.07 11.18
CA ASN A 172 3.29 -3.87 11.58
C ASN A 172 2.33 -2.85 12.21
N LEU A 173 1.02 -3.06 12.13
CA LEU A 173 0.07 -2.25 12.89
C LEU A 173 0.26 -2.36 14.40
N ARG A 174 0.86 -3.40 14.86
CA ARG A 174 1.43 -3.41 16.22
C ARG A 174 2.50 -2.38 16.40
N ILE A 175 2.98 -1.97 15.32
CA ILE A 175 3.99 -1.09 15.24
C ILE A 175 3.54 0.11 15.80
N THR A 176 3.84 -0.17 16.93
CA THR A 176 4.32 0.89 17.65
C THR A 176 3.39 2.03 17.45
N GLY A 177 2.11 1.62 17.48
CA GLY A 177 1.15 2.63 17.55
C GLY A 177 1.21 3.58 16.38
N MET A 178 1.00 3.09 15.16
CA MET A 178 0.49 3.95 14.12
C MET A 178 -0.71 4.73 14.60
N SER A 179 -1.44 4.16 15.57
CA SER A 179 -2.46 4.87 16.34
C SER A 179 -1.91 5.76 17.46
N LYS A 180 -0.58 5.84 17.66
CA LYS A 180 0.06 6.74 18.62
C LYS A 180 0.71 7.91 17.91
N ASP A 181 0.78 9.00 18.60
CA ASP A 181 1.50 10.19 18.16
C ASP A 181 3.03 9.94 18.25
N LEU A 182 3.59 9.42 17.17
CA LEU A 182 5.02 9.12 17.09
C LEU A 182 5.90 10.37 17.04
N GLY A 183 5.32 11.51 16.67
CA GLY A 183 5.98 12.80 16.61
C GLY A 183 5.79 13.64 17.85
N SER A 184 5.16 13.13 18.90
CA SER A 184 4.91 13.92 20.11
C SER A 184 6.20 14.43 20.73
N ARG A 185 6.15 15.66 21.26
CA ARG A 185 7.30 16.27 21.94
C ARG A 185 7.77 15.42 23.11
N GLU A 186 6.85 14.74 23.78
CA GLU A 186 7.18 13.86 24.92
C GLU A 186 8.00 12.64 24.47
N LEU A 187 7.63 12.00 23.35
CA LEU A 187 8.38 10.89 22.79
C LEU A 187 9.72 11.36 22.24
N LEU A 188 9.73 12.44 21.49
CA LEU A 188 10.96 13.00 20.89
C LEU A 188 11.96 13.41 21.96
N ALA A 189 11.52 13.97 23.09
CA ALA A 189 12.40 14.34 24.20
C ALA A 189 13.09 13.15 24.86
N LYS A 190 12.55 11.94 24.73
CA LYS A 190 13.09 10.69 25.28
C LYS A 190 13.81 9.86 24.23
N ALA A 191 13.73 10.25 22.95
CA ALA A 191 14.28 9.49 21.84
C ALA A 191 15.81 9.53 21.86
N GLN A 192 16.45 8.39 21.70
CA GLN A 192 17.88 8.29 21.42
C GLN A 192 18.18 8.51 19.94
N GLU A 193 17.23 8.13 19.08
CA GLU A 193 17.29 8.26 17.63
C GLU A 193 15.96 8.74 17.09
N VAL A 194 16.02 9.43 15.97
CA VAL A 194 14.85 9.91 15.23
C VAL A 194 15.01 9.57 13.76
N PHE A 195 13.89 9.34 13.10
CA PHE A 195 13.84 9.02 11.68
C PHE A 195 12.90 9.98 10.97
N TRP A 196 13.21 10.25 9.72
CA TRP A 196 12.27 10.89 8.82
C TRP A 196 11.26 9.86 8.35
N TYR A 197 10.04 9.96 8.84
CA TYR A 197 8.99 8.98 8.59
C TYR A 197 7.63 9.71 8.56
N PRO A 198 7.34 10.42 7.45
CA PRO A 198 6.09 11.16 7.30
C PRO A 198 4.89 10.23 7.35
N SER A 199 3.76 10.74 7.81
CA SER A 199 2.51 10.00 7.81
C SER A 199 1.67 10.32 6.60
N GLU A 200 1.05 9.29 6.04
CA GLU A 200 -0.04 9.40 5.09
C GLU A 200 -1.36 9.46 5.84
N VAL A 201 -2.19 10.42 5.47
CA VAL A 201 -3.56 10.55 5.94
C VAL A 201 -4.47 10.12 4.80
N ASP A 202 -5.26 9.11 5.03
CA ASP A 202 -6.20 8.57 4.06
C ASP A 202 -7.65 8.81 4.45
N VAL A 203 -8.49 9.00 3.45
CA VAL A 203 -9.92 9.19 3.60
C VAL A 203 -10.65 8.73 2.36
N SER A 204 -11.69 7.95 2.54
CA SER A 204 -12.56 7.56 1.44
C SER A 204 -13.52 8.71 1.06
N ILE A 205 -13.81 8.85 -0.23
CA ILE A 205 -14.79 9.82 -0.73
C ILE A 205 -16.23 9.39 -0.40
N ARG A 206 -16.46 8.09 -0.24
CA ARG A 206 -17.74 7.46 0.14
C ARG A 206 -17.54 6.56 1.36
N PRO A 207 -18.60 6.10 2.01
CA PRO A 207 -18.45 5.11 3.08
C PRO A 207 -17.77 3.84 2.57
N GLY A 208 -16.65 3.47 3.20
CA GLY A 208 -15.80 2.34 2.78
C GLY A 208 -14.98 2.62 1.51
N TRP A 209 -14.32 1.58 1.00
CA TRP A 209 -13.33 1.67 -0.07
C TRP A 209 -13.82 1.11 -1.42
N PHE A 210 -14.97 0.46 -1.44
CA PHE A 210 -15.54 -0.13 -2.64
C PHE A 210 -16.78 0.63 -3.08
N TYR A 211 -16.97 0.72 -4.41
CA TYR A 211 -18.14 1.37 -4.97
C TYR A 211 -19.42 0.55 -4.73
N HIS A 212 -20.43 1.24 -4.23
CA HIS A 212 -21.80 0.73 -4.15
C HIS A 212 -22.77 1.81 -4.62
N SER A 213 -23.66 1.48 -5.54
CA SER A 213 -24.61 2.45 -6.12
C SER A 213 -25.51 3.12 -5.08
N TYR A 214 -25.86 2.42 -4.00
CA TYR A 214 -26.64 3.00 -2.91
C TYR A 214 -25.91 4.09 -2.11
N GLN A 215 -24.60 4.26 -2.32
CA GLN A 215 -23.77 5.29 -1.69
C GLN A 215 -23.57 6.53 -2.56
N ASP A 216 -24.21 6.63 -3.74
CA ASP A 216 -24.02 7.77 -4.65
C ASP A 216 -24.45 9.11 -4.06
N THR A 217 -25.37 9.09 -3.09
CA THR A 217 -25.81 10.27 -2.33
C THR A 217 -25.00 10.53 -1.04
N GLN A 218 -24.01 9.68 -0.73
CA GLN A 218 -23.25 9.74 0.51
C GLN A 218 -21.78 10.17 0.25
N VAL A 219 -21.55 10.92 -0.82
CA VAL A 219 -20.25 11.47 -1.15
C VAL A 219 -19.91 12.57 -0.15
N ARG A 220 -18.68 12.57 0.37
CA ARG A 220 -18.19 13.65 1.25
C ARG A 220 -18.21 14.99 0.52
N SER A 221 -18.56 16.05 1.22
CA SER A 221 -18.54 17.38 0.63
C SER A 221 -17.11 17.86 0.35
N LEU A 222 -16.98 18.81 -0.59
CA LEU A 222 -15.69 19.41 -0.90
C LEU A 222 -15.09 20.09 0.33
N GLU A 223 -15.90 20.79 1.10
CA GLU A 223 -15.50 21.47 2.33
C GLU A 223 -14.91 20.47 3.32
N ASN A 224 -15.57 19.34 3.55
CA ASN A 224 -15.06 18.31 4.46
C ASN A 224 -13.72 17.73 3.98
N LEU A 225 -13.56 17.51 2.67
CA LEU A 225 -12.29 16.99 2.14
C LEU A 225 -11.17 18.05 2.21
N VAL A 226 -11.49 19.32 2.01
CA VAL A 226 -10.51 20.41 2.16
C VAL A 226 -10.09 20.55 3.62
N ASP A 227 -11.02 20.51 4.56
CA ASP A 227 -10.72 20.63 6.00
C ASP A 227 -9.83 19.49 6.53
N ILE A 228 -9.83 18.33 5.85
CA ILE A 228 -8.94 17.22 6.20
C ILE A 228 -7.48 17.50 5.81
N TYR A 229 -7.26 18.26 4.74
CA TYR A 229 -5.93 18.51 4.19
C TYR A 229 -5.33 19.88 4.61
N TYR A 230 -6.07 20.69 5.34
CA TYR A 230 -5.67 21.99 5.86
C TYR A 230 -5.88 22.08 7.37
#